data_c3330f59390cef8842f1cf77cf4a59fb
#
_entry.id   c3330f59390cef8842f1cf77cf4a59fb
#
_cell.length_a   1.000
_cell.length_b   1.000
_cell.length_c   1.000
_cell.angle_alpha   90.00
_cell.angle_beta   90.00
_cell.angle_gamma   90.00
#
_symmetry.space_group_name_H-M   'P 1'
#
loop_
_entity.id
_entity.type
_entity.pdbx_description
1 polymer ?
#
loop_
_entity_poly.entity_id
_entity_poly.type
_entity_poly.pdbx_seq_one_letter_code
_entity_poly.pdbx_strand_id
1 'polypeptide(L)'
;MVVTHKDGTVQVFPASEVKNVTFQTTDKNADQVIIKELYTTGVPYDTDAKKFFQSDKGFILYNNSGEKAVISNLAVGILDPYNAHSAANSWYAANATQPSYVAEGWVPATNGIWYFPDPLVIEPYSQVVVSCMGAIDNTKTYSKSVNYANKDYYTMYDPASGYDNKMYYPTPSEVIPASHYLKAVRFGLGNAWPLSQTSPAFFIFQTKNTTPEAFAKNVDNIVYAPGKAKTPVNAVLKVPTEWVLDGVEVYQDTNVGTSKKRFGDDVDAGYVVQTYRTGHTVYRNVDADATKKIAGNEGKLVYNYTLGKDPSHIDAEASMKQGAKIVYMDTNNSSNDFHERTQSSLK
;
A
#
# COMPACT_ATOMS: atom_id res chain seq x y z
N MET A 1 -10.80 -16.20 -35.48
CA MET A 1 -10.82 -15.16 -34.45
C MET A 1 -9.56 -14.31 -34.61
N VAL A 2 -9.68 -13.00 -34.50
CA VAL A 2 -8.53 -12.09 -34.52
C VAL A 2 -8.39 -11.50 -33.11
N VAL A 3 -7.21 -11.62 -32.52
CA VAL A 3 -6.88 -11.04 -31.20
C VAL A 3 -5.84 -9.96 -31.44
N THR A 4 -6.17 -8.73 -31.07
CA THR A 4 -5.22 -7.62 -31.05
C THR A 4 -4.81 -7.37 -29.62
N HIS A 5 -3.53 -7.56 -29.31
CA HIS A 5 -2.96 -7.26 -28.00
C HIS A 5 -2.82 -5.76 -27.80
N LYS A 6 -2.75 -5.30 -26.53
CA LYS A 6 -2.57 -3.88 -26.20
C LYS A 6 -1.26 -3.27 -26.76
N ASP A 7 -0.27 -4.10 -27.03
CA ASP A 7 1.02 -3.71 -27.65
C ASP A 7 0.95 -3.61 -29.19
N GLY A 8 -0.25 -3.82 -29.78
CA GLY A 8 -0.48 -3.78 -31.23
C GLY A 8 -0.20 -5.11 -31.96
N THR A 9 0.26 -6.14 -31.27
CA THR A 9 0.47 -7.46 -31.87
C THR A 9 -0.87 -8.09 -32.25
N VAL A 10 -0.97 -8.63 -33.46
CA VAL A 10 -2.18 -9.27 -33.97
C VAL A 10 -1.94 -10.76 -34.14
N GLN A 11 -2.80 -11.59 -33.54
CA GLN A 11 -2.84 -13.03 -33.73
C GLN A 11 -4.15 -13.44 -34.39
N VAL A 12 -4.07 -14.32 -35.38
CA VAL A 12 -5.23 -14.83 -36.11
C VAL A 12 -5.34 -16.33 -35.86
N PHE A 13 -6.51 -16.77 -35.38
CA PHE A 13 -6.83 -18.17 -35.14
C PHE A 13 -7.96 -18.63 -36.08
N PRO A 14 -7.86 -19.75 -36.78
CA PRO A 14 -8.96 -20.34 -37.51
C PRO A 14 -10.16 -20.61 -36.59
N ALA A 15 -11.37 -20.30 -37.02
CA ALA A 15 -12.56 -20.49 -36.21
C ALA A 15 -12.82 -21.92 -35.78
N SER A 16 -12.39 -22.90 -36.61
CA SER A 16 -12.49 -24.33 -36.34
C SER A 16 -11.58 -24.84 -35.22
N GLU A 17 -10.56 -24.06 -34.86
CA GLU A 17 -9.56 -24.44 -33.83
C GLU A 17 -9.82 -23.79 -32.50
N VAL A 18 -10.71 -22.81 -32.44
CA VAL A 18 -11.00 -22.04 -31.20
C VAL A 18 -12.12 -22.73 -30.44
N LYS A 19 -11.77 -23.51 -29.43
CA LYS A 19 -12.73 -24.15 -28.50
C LYS A 19 -12.99 -23.26 -27.28
N ASN A 20 -11.96 -22.63 -26.75
CA ASN A 20 -12.03 -21.69 -25.64
C ASN A 20 -11.00 -20.58 -25.84
N VAL A 21 -11.32 -19.38 -25.35
CA VAL A 21 -10.40 -18.24 -25.32
C VAL A 21 -10.22 -17.83 -23.90
N THR A 22 -9.01 -17.98 -23.38
CA THR A 22 -8.65 -17.45 -22.06
C THR A 22 -7.54 -16.44 -22.27
N PHE A 23 -7.79 -15.20 -21.87
CA PHE A 23 -6.76 -14.18 -21.85
C PHE A 23 -6.03 -14.27 -20.50
N GLN A 24 -4.75 -14.60 -20.54
CA GLN A 24 -3.88 -14.48 -19.37
C GLN A 24 -2.95 -13.29 -19.58
N THR A 25 -3.00 -12.34 -18.68
CA THR A 25 -1.96 -11.32 -18.61
C THR A 25 -0.74 -11.96 -17.98
N THR A 26 0.38 -11.97 -18.69
CA THR A 26 1.63 -12.44 -18.11
C THR A 26 2.18 -11.39 -17.17
N ASP A 27 2.36 -11.73 -15.90
CA ASP A 27 3.00 -10.87 -14.93
C ASP A 27 4.47 -10.61 -15.32
N LYS A 28 4.92 -9.39 -15.09
CA LYS A 28 6.29 -8.95 -15.34
C LYS A 28 6.72 -8.01 -14.21
N ASN A 29 7.93 -8.20 -13.69
CA ASN A 29 8.56 -7.32 -12.71
C ASN A 29 7.64 -6.95 -11.53
N ALA A 30 6.78 -7.87 -11.09
CA ALA A 30 5.87 -7.64 -9.97
C ALA A 30 6.65 -7.39 -8.67
N ASP A 31 7.78 -8.05 -8.49
CA ASP A 31 8.74 -7.93 -7.41
C ASP A 31 9.48 -6.57 -7.38
N GLN A 32 9.38 -5.77 -8.44
CA GLN A 32 9.95 -4.43 -8.53
C GLN A 32 8.95 -3.33 -8.13
N VAL A 33 7.72 -3.72 -7.78
CA VAL A 33 6.71 -2.77 -7.33
C VAL A 33 6.73 -2.69 -5.82
N ILE A 34 7.02 -1.49 -5.33
CA ILE A 34 7.24 -1.18 -3.92
C ILE A 34 6.28 -0.10 -3.43
N ILE A 35 6.11 -0.02 -2.12
CA ILE A 35 5.40 1.07 -1.44
C ILE A 35 6.36 2.26 -1.36
N LYS A 36 6.09 3.32 -2.13
CA LYS A 36 6.88 4.55 -2.10
C LYS A 36 6.50 5.45 -0.93
N GLU A 37 5.21 5.59 -0.69
CA GLU A 37 4.67 6.48 0.34
C GLU A 37 3.43 5.86 0.99
N LEU A 38 3.31 6.04 2.31
CA LEU A 38 2.13 5.67 3.08
C LEU A 38 1.68 6.87 3.93
N TYR A 39 0.55 7.46 3.55
CA TYR A 39 -0.05 8.61 4.20
C TYR A 39 -1.25 8.20 5.05
N THR A 40 -1.15 8.28 6.38
CA THR A 40 -2.20 7.80 7.29
C THR A 40 -2.49 8.75 8.45
N THR A 41 -1.64 9.75 8.70
CA THR A 41 -1.61 10.48 9.98
C THR A 41 -2.78 11.44 10.20
N GLY A 42 -3.48 11.84 9.13
CA GLY A 42 -4.46 12.92 9.17
C GLY A 42 -3.82 14.31 9.31
N VAL A 43 -4.59 15.33 9.05
CA VAL A 43 -4.13 16.74 9.08
C VAL A 43 -4.87 17.54 10.14
N PRO A 44 -4.22 18.54 10.79
CA PRO A 44 -4.91 19.48 11.65
C PRO A 44 -5.97 20.26 10.87
N TYR A 45 -7.07 20.64 11.53
CA TYR A 45 -8.02 21.59 10.95
C TYR A 45 -7.38 22.98 10.81
N ASP A 46 -7.75 23.70 9.76
CA ASP A 46 -7.26 25.07 9.54
C ASP A 46 -7.71 26.03 10.65
N THR A 47 -8.90 25.78 11.24
CA THR A 47 -9.53 26.63 12.25
C THR A 47 -9.21 26.22 13.69
N ASP A 48 -8.76 24.99 13.92
CA ASP A 48 -8.48 24.46 15.25
C ASP A 48 -7.44 23.33 15.16
N ALA A 49 -6.19 23.63 15.42
CA ALA A 49 -5.08 22.69 15.36
C ALA A 49 -5.18 21.53 16.39
N LYS A 50 -6.09 21.61 17.37
CA LYS A 50 -6.37 20.49 18.29
C LYS A 50 -7.27 19.44 17.68
N LYS A 51 -8.03 19.80 16.65
CA LYS A 51 -8.87 18.88 15.86
C LYS A 51 -8.11 18.47 14.60
N PHE A 52 -8.46 17.32 14.06
CA PHE A 52 -7.78 16.80 12.88
C PHE A 52 -8.75 16.03 11.97
N PHE A 53 -8.48 16.11 10.68
CA PHE A 53 -9.17 15.35 9.64
C PHE A 53 -8.39 14.06 9.38
N GLN A 54 -9.07 12.93 9.48
CA GLN A 54 -8.45 11.60 9.43
C GLN A 54 -8.79 10.78 8.18
N SER A 55 -9.62 11.29 7.31
CA SER A 55 -10.22 10.50 6.23
C SER A 55 -9.60 10.77 4.85
N ASP A 56 -8.37 11.30 4.81
CA ASP A 56 -7.62 11.58 3.58
C ASP A 56 -6.41 10.65 3.38
N LYS A 57 -6.56 9.41 3.79
CA LYS A 57 -5.49 8.40 3.74
C LYS A 57 -5.24 7.89 2.33
N GLY A 58 -3.98 7.57 2.06
CA GLY A 58 -3.57 7.00 0.78
C GLY A 58 -2.20 6.37 0.82
N PHE A 59 -1.85 5.69 -0.26
CA PHE A 59 -0.50 5.16 -0.50
C PHE A 59 -0.11 5.32 -1.96
N ILE A 60 1.18 5.23 -2.21
CA ILE A 60 1.74 5.29 -3.56
C ILE A 60 2.55 4.02 -3.80
N LEU A 61 2.22 3.32 -4.88
CA LEU A 61 3.03 2.24 -5.43
C LEU A 61 3.98 2.82 -6.47
N TYR A 62 5.16 2.25 -6.57
CA TYR A 62 6.20 2.68 -7.49
C TYR A 62 6.86 1.49 -8.16
N ASN A 63 7.05 1.56 -9.46
CA ASN A 63 7.87 0.60 -10.20
C ASN A 63 9.34 1.02 -10.12
N ASN A 64 10.10 0.33 -9.29
CA ASN A 64 11.50 0.65 -8.97
C ASN A 64 12.49 0.12 -10.02
N SER A 65 12.04 -0.08 -11.25
CA SER A 65 12.85 -0.65 -12.32
C SER A 65 12.73 0.08 -13.66
N GLY A 66 13.68 -0.19 -14.56
CA GLY A 66 13.70 0.32 -15.93
C GLY A 66 12.76 -0.44 -16.89
N GLU A 67 12.04 -1.43 -16.42
CA GLU A 67 11.12 -2.24 -17.21
C GLU A 67 9.67 -2.02 -16.74
N LYS A 68 8.72 -2.17 -17.65
CA LYS A 68 7.29 -2.09 -17.31
C LYS A 68 6.91 -3.22 -16.35
N ALA A 69 6.21 -2.87 -15.27
CA ALA A 69 5.61 -3.84 -14.36
C ALA A 69 4.15 -4.13 -14.76
N VAL A 70 3.78 -5.40 -14.72
CA VAL A 70 2.41 -5.88 -14.89
C VAL A 70 2.12 -6.88 -13.78
N ILE A 71 1.10 -6.60 -12.97
CA ILE A 71 0.78 -7.42 -11.80
C ILE A 71 -0.69 -7.78 -11.83
N SER A 72 -0.98 -9.05 -12.01
CA SER A 72 -2.32 -9.62 -11.82
C SER A 72 -2.55 -9.94 -10.34
N ASN A 73 -3.80 -9.94 -9.91
CA ASN A 73 -4.18 -10.37 -8.57
C ASN A 73 -3.48 -9.61 -7.42
N LEU A 74 -3.14 -8.35 -7.64
CA LEU A 74 -2.55 -7.50 -6.60
C LEU A 74 -3.57 -7.15 -5.54
N ALA A 75 -3.18 -7.35 -4.28
CA ALA A 75 -4.00 -7.04 -3.11
C ALA A 75 -3.22 -6.27 -2.05
N VAL A 76 -3.98 -5.66 -1.14
CA VAL A 76 -3.48 -4.80 -0.07
C VAL A 76 -4.04 -5.28 1.26
N GLY A 77 -3.19 -5.37 2.27
CA GLY A 77 -3.54 -5.78 3.62
C GLY A 77 -2.91 -4.90 4.71
N ILE A 78 -3.45 -5.04 5.91
CA ILE A 78 -2.86 -4.54 7.15
C ILE A 78 -2.80 -5.67 8.17
N LEU A 79 -1.77 -5.69 9.01
CA LEU A 79 -1.56 -6.78 9.95
C LEU A 79 -2.36 -6.61 11.25
N ASP A 80 -2.71 -7.73 11.85
CA ASP A 80 -3.21 -7.83 13.22
C ASP A 80 -2.06 -7.88 14.24
N PRO A 81 -2.13 -7.14 15.35
CA PRO A 81 -3.09 -6.09 15.66
C PRO A 81 -2.86 -4.84 14.82
N TYR A 82 -3.93 -4.11 14.48
CA TYR A 82 -3.87 -2.94 13.61
C TYR A 82 -3.00 -1.77 14.15
N ASN A 83 -2.67 -1.77 15.44
CA ASN A 83 -1.70 -0.86 16.08
C ASN A 83 -0.54 -1.64 16.68
N ALA A 84 0.70 -1.20 16.42
CA ALA A 84 1.92 -1.80 16.96
C ALA A 84 2.00 -1.79 18.49
N HIS A 85 1.45 -0.72 19.12
CA HIS A 85 1.43 -0.54 20.57
C HIS A 85 0.22 -1.19 21.27
N SER A 86 -0.48 -2.08 20.59
CA SER A 86 -1.60 -2.82 21.19
C SER A 86 -1.08 -3.72 22.32
N ALA A 87 -1.52 -3.47 23.56
CA ALA A 87 -1.07 -4.22 24.74
C ALA A 87 -1.41 -5.72 24.67
N ALA A 88 -2.48 -6.08 23.94
CA ALA A 88 -2.96 -7.46 23.79
C ALA A 88 -2.54 -8.07 22.45
N ASN A 89 -1.24 -8.15 22.18
CA ASN A 89 -0.75 -8.88 21.02
C ASN A 89 -0.67 -10.38 21.33
N SER A 90 -1.77 -11.09 21.04
CA SER A 90 -1.91 -12.54 21.33
C SER A 90 -0.98 -13.42 20.48
N TRP A 91 -0.37 -12.87 19.43
CA TRP A 91 0.55 -13.63 18.57
C TRP A 91 1.91 -13.84 19.19
N TYR A 92 2.25 -13.09 20.27
CA TYR A 92 3.50 -13.29 20.99
C TYR A 92 3.32 -14.27 22.13
N ALA A 93 4.02 -15.40 22.09
CA ALA A 93 4.18 -16.26 23.25
C ALA A 93 5.00 -15.54 24.34
N ALA A 94 4.95 -16.03 25.57
CA ALA A 94 5.76 -15.48 26.66
C ALA A 94 7.24 -15.52 26.28
N ASN A 95 7.93 -14.38 26.40
CA ASN A 95 9.35 -14.19 26.06
C ASN A 95 9.70 -14.37 24.56
N ALA A 96 8.72 -14.47 23.66
CA ALA A 96 9.00 -14.54 22.23
C ALA A 96 9.47 -13.16 21.72
N THR A 97 10.42 -13.18 20.80
CA THR A 97 10.94 -11.99 20.10
C THR A 97 10.19 -11.71 18.79
N GLN A 98 9.47 -12.72 18.28
CA GLN A 98 8.68 -12.64 17.04
C GLN A 98 7.27 -13.22 17.25
N PRO A 99 6.29 -12.80 16.44
CA PRO A 99 4.96 -13.40 16.45
C PRO A 99 5.01 -14.88 16.00
N SER A 100 4.12 -15.70 16.52
CA SER A 100 4.08 -17.16 16.26
C SER A 100 3.90 -17.50 14.77
N TYR A 101 3.16 -16.70 14.02
CA TYR A 101 2.89 -16.95 12.60
C TYR A 101 4.12 -16.80 11.70
N VAL A 102 5.17 -16.06 12.13
CA VAL A 102 6.38 -15.87 11.33
C VAL A 102 7.06 -17.21 11.05
N ALA A 103 7.21 -18.05 12.09
CA ALA A 103 7.80 -19.38 11.93
C ALA A 103 6.95 -20.32 11.06
N GLU A 104 5.67 -20.02 10.87
CA GLU A 104 4.74 -20.76 10.02
C GLU A 104 4.67 -20.24 8.59
N GLY A 105 5.40 -19.16 8.26
CA GLY A 105 5.52 -18.61 6.91
C GLY A 105 4.26 -17.88 6.40
N TRP A 106 3.55 -17.15 7.27
CA TRP A 106 2.38 -16.37 6.88
C TRP A 106 2.23 -15.08 7.71
N VAL A 107 1.36 -14.18 7.26
CA VAL A 107 1.03 -12.95 7.95
C VAL A 107 -0.49 -12.80 8.13
N PRO A 108 -0.97 -12.24 9.27
CA PRO A 108 -2.40 -12.12 9.58
C PRO A 108 -3.00 -10.83 9.04
N ALA A 109 -3.59 -10.85 7.84
CA ALA A 109 -4.35 -9.69 7.36
C ALA A 109 -5.66 -9.53 8.15
N THR A 110 -5.90 -8.35 8.74
CA THR A 110 -7.05 -8.12 9.62
C THR A 110 -8.19 -7.39 8.93
N ASN A 111 -9.43 -7.67 9.35
CA ASN A 111 -10.71 -7.07 8.95
C ASN A 111 -11.13 -7.20 7.49
N GLY A 112 -10.23 -7.35 6.57
CA GLY A 112 -10.50 -7.46 5.14
C GLY A 112 -9.26 -7.12 4.34
N ILE A 113 -9.35 -7.38 3.05
CA ILE A 113 -8.35 -6.97 2.06
C ILE A 113 -9.00 -6.10 0.98
N TRP A 114 -8.18 -5.28 0.34
CA TRP A 114 -8.54 -4.60 -0.89
C TRP A 114 -7.74 -5.17 -2.04
N TYR A 115 -8.26 -5.15 -3.27
CA TYR A 115 -7.55 -5.69 -4.42
C TYR A 115 -7.90 -4.94 -5.71
N PHE A 116 -6.97 -4.97 -6.64
CA PHE A 116 -7.18 -4.47 -7.99
C PHE A 116 -7.96 -5.52 -8.79
N PRO A 117 -9.15 -5.18 -9.33
CA PRO A 117 -9.96 -6.13 -10.08
C PRO A 117 -9.32 -6.52 -11.43
N ASP A 118 -8.54 -5.62 -12.00
CA ASP A 118 -7.80 -5.81 -13.25
C ASP A 118 -6.28 -5.80 -12.99
N PRO A 119 -5.45 -6.37 -13.88
CA PRO A 119 -4.01 -6.29 -13.76
C PRO A 119 -3.53 -4.83 -13.72
N LEU A 120 -2.73 -4.52 -12.71
CA LEU A 120 -2.11 -3.20 -12.58
C LEU A 120 -0.88 -3.11 -13.47
N VAL A 121 -0.81 -2.03 -14.28
CA VAL A 121 0.34 -1.74 -15.14
C VAL A 121 1.01 -0.47 -14.63
N ILE A 122 2.32 -0.54 -14.37
CA ILE A 122 3.12 0.62 -13.95
C ILE A 122 4.31 0.75 -14.89
N GLU A 123 4.40 1.90 -15.56
CA GLU A 123 5.52 2.20 -16.47
C GLU A 123 6.85 2.26 -15.69
N PRO A 124 8.02 2.13 -16.37
CA PRO A 124 9.33 2.21 -15.74
C PRO A 124 9.48 3.50 -14.90
N TYR A 125 9.98 3.37 -13.68
CA TYR A 125 10.22 4.51 -12.76
C TYR A 125 9.00 5.43 -12.60
N SER A 126 7.80 4.84 -12.62
CA SER A 126 6.53 5.55 -12.51
C SER A 126 5.74 5.08 -11.28
N GLN A 127 4.72 5.84 -10.93
CA GLN A 127 3.93 5.59 -9.73
C GLN A 127 2.44 5.46 -10.01
N VAL A 128 1.75 4.79 -9.10
CA VAL A 128 0.29 4.74 -9.01
C VAL A 128 -0.13 5.21 -7.62
N VAL A 129 -1.01 6.19 -7.58
CA VAL A 129 -1.57 6.74 -6.34
C VAL A 129 -2.90 6.05 -6.04
N VAL A 130 -3.09 5.62 -4.80
CA VAL A 130 -4.34 5.01 -4.32
C VAL A 130 -4.85 5.78 -3.10
N SER A 131 -6.03 6.36 -3.21
CA SER A 131 -6.75 6.88 -2.04
C SER A 131 -7.37 5.73 -1.26
N CYS A 132 -7.01 5.59 0.02
CA CYS A 132 -7.64 4.61 0.91
C CYS A 132 -8.98 5.09 1.43
N MET A 133 -9.11 6.41 1.63
CA MET A 133 -10.29 7.08 2.15
C MET A 133 -10.34 8.49 1.55
N GLY A 134 -11.55 9.06 1.41
CA GLY A 134 -11.71 10.45 0.98
C GLY A 134 -11.23 10.73 -0.45
N ALA A 135 -11.69 9.95 -1.43
CA ALA A 135 -11.33 10.08 -2.86
C ALA A 135 -11.94 11.33 -3.53
N ILE A 136 -11.75 12.48 -2.92
CA ILE A 136 -12.25 13.80 -3.34
C ILE A 136 -11.15 14.85 -3.19
N ASP A 137 -11.42 16.08 -3.58
CA ASP A 137 -10.54 17.20 -3.28
C ASP A 137 -10.73 17.66 -1.82
N ASN A 138 -9.97 17.04 -0.91
CA ASN A 138 -10.01 17.36 0.51
C ASN A 138 -9.42 18.74 0.82
N THR A 139 -8.61 19.32 -0.08
CA THR A 139 -8.01 20.66 0.12
C THR A 139 -9.04 21.78 0.14
N LYS A 140 -10.22 21.55 -0.43
CA LYS A 140 -11.35 22.50 -0.36
C LYS A 140 -11.89 22.71 1.06
N THR A 141 -11.68 21.74 1.94
CA THR A 141 -12.14 21.79 3.33
C THR A 141 -10.99 21.95 4.31
N TYR A 142 -9.84 21.33 4.02
CA TYR A 142 -8.67 21.30 4.89
C TYR A 142 -7.41 21.59 4.04
N SER A 143 -6.87 22.81 4.14
CA SER A 143 -5.80 23.27 3.24
C SER A 143 -4.53 22.44 3.29
N LYS A 144 -4.30 21.75 4.40
CA LYS A 144 -3.13 20.87 4.62
C LYS A 144 -3.37 19.42 4.15
N SER A 145 -4.56 19.10 3.64
CA SER A 145 -4.92 17.78 3.14
C SER A 145 -4.43 17.56 1.70
N VAL A 146 -4.82 16.46 1.09
CA VAL A 146 -4.46 16.05 -0.26
C VAL A 146 -5.66 16.17 -1.19
N ASN A 147 -5.42 16.60 -2.43
CA ASN A 147 -6.40 16.53 -3.49
C ASN A 147 -6.31 15.16 -4.18
N TYR A 148 -7.27 14.27 -3.89
CA TYR A 148 -7.36 12.97 -4.57
C TYR A 148 -8.27 12.99 -5.82
N ALA A 149 -8.87 14.12 -6.17
CA ALA A 149 -9.70 14.26 -7.37
C ALA A 149 -8.83 14.32 -8.63
N ASN A 150 -8.27 13.19 -9.04
CA ASN A 150 -7.40 13.05 -10.20
C ASN A 150 -7.79 11.81 -10.99
N LYS A 151 -7.94 11.95 -12.33
CA LYS A 151 -8.36 10.88 -13.23
C LYS A 151 -7.41 9.69 -13.30
N ASP A 152 -6.15 9.90 -12.97
CA ASP A 152 -5.09 8.88 -13.00
C ASP A 152 -4.93 8.15 -11.66
N TYR A 153 -5.69 8.55 -10.62
CA TYR A 153 -5.61 7.92 -9.30
C TYR A 153 -6.61 6.77 -9.18
N TYR A 154 -6.23 5.82 -8.36
CA TYR A 154 -7.08 4.71 -7.92
C TYR A 154 -7.70 5.03 -6.55
N THR A 155 -8.76 4.32 -6.19
CA THR A 155 -9.39 4.50 -4.88
C THR A 155 -9.95 3.20 -4.32
N MET A 156 -9.86 3.04 -3.02
CA MET A 156 -10.58 2.02 -2.26
C MET A 156 -12.04 2.45 -2.09
N TYR A 157 -12.90 2.05 -3.03
CA TYR A 157 -14.33 2.35 -2.99
C TYR A 157 -15.16 1.17 -3.49
N ASP A 158 -15.72 0.41 -2.55
CA ASP A 158 -16.58 -0.75 -2.81
C ASP A 158 -17.64 -0.88 -1.72
N PRO A 159 -18.69 -0.04 -1.74
CA PRO A 159 -19.73 -0.05 -0.70
C PRO A 159 -20.48 -1.38 -0.64
N ALA A 160 -20.52 -2.15 -1.74
CA ALA A 160 -21.15 -3.47 -1.77
C ALA A 160 -20.41 -4.50 -0.89
N SER A 161 -19.13 -4.31 -0.60
CA SER A 161 -18.35 -5.15 0.32
C SER A 161 -18.77 -4.98 1.78
N GLY A 162 -19.51 -3.92 2.11
CA GLY A 162 -19.87 -3.50 3.46
C GLY A 162 -18.90 -2.47 4.08
N TYR A 163 -17.91 -2.01 3.33
CA TYR A 163 -17.17 -0.79 3.66
C TYR A 163 -17.92 0.42 3.08
N ASP A 164 -18.96 0.84 3.79
CA ASP A 164 -19.96 1.81 3.33
C ASP A 164 -20.09 3.08 4.20
N ASN A 165 -19.20 3.23 5.18
CA ASN A 165 -19.18 4.42 6.04
C ASN A 165 -18.83 5.68 5.23
N LYS A 166 -19.80 6.53 4.97
CA LYS A 166 -19.65 7.70 4.10
C LYS A 166 -18.71 8.78 4.64
N MET A 167 -18.37 8.75 5.93
CA MET A 167 -17.35 9.62 6.49
C MET A 167 -15.96 9.28 5.93
N TYR A 168 -15.68 7.99 5.74
CA TYR A 168 -14.41 7.50 5.23
C TYR A 168 -14.43 7.25 3.72
N TYR A 169 -15.58 6.83 3.19
CA TYR A 169 -15.79 6.52 1.78
C TYR A 169 -16.91 7.42 1.20
N PRO A 170 -16.68 8.73 1.10
CA PRO A 170 -17.58 9.58 0.32
C PRO A 170 -17.60 9.09 -1.13
N THR A 171 -18.65 9.42 -1.87
CA THR A 171 -18.68 9.14 -3.31
C THR A 171 -17.42 9.75 -3.95
N PRO A 172 -16.61 8.95 -4.66
CA PRO A 172 -15.42 9.46 -5.33
C PRO A 172 -15.73 10.60 -6.30
N SER A 173 -14.76 11.47 -6.49
CA SER A 173 -14.84 12.51 -7.50
C SER A 173 -15.14 11.90 -8.88
N GLU A 174 -16.03 12.51 -9.65
CA GLU A 174 -16.46 12.06 -10.98
C GLU A 174 -15.30 11.98 -11.99
N VAL A 175 -14.18 12.65 -11.72
CA VAL A 175 -12.99 12.56 -12.58
C VAL A 175 -12.27 11.22 -12.45
N ILE A 176 -12.49 10.47 -11.36
CA ILE A 176 -11.90 9.14 -11.17
C ILE A 176 -12.78 8.10 -11.86
N PRO A 177 -12.29 7.41 -12.90
CA PRO A 177 -13.10 6.42 -13.60
C PRO A 177 -13.41 5.21 -12.70
N ALA A 178 -14.59 4.62 -12.85
CA ALA A 178 -15.01 3.46 -12.06
C ALA A 178 -14.09 2.22 -12.22
N SER A 179 -13.38 2.13 -13.34
CA SER A 179 -12.32 1.11 -13.56
C SER A 179 -11.12 1.26 -12.61
N HIS A 180 -10.98 2.40 -11.95
CA HIS A 180 -9.94 2.66 -10.95
C HIS A 180 -10.42 2.40 -9.50
N TYR A 181 -11.62 1.84 -9.32
CA TYR A 181 -12.12 1.48 -8.01
C TYR A 181 -11.64 0.08 -7.62
N LEU A 182 -10.87 -0.01 -6.53
CA LEU A 182 -10.50 -1.27 -5.93
C LEU A 182 -11.75 -1.97 -5.38
N LYS A 183 -11.71 -3.28 -5.33
CA LYS A 183 -12.70 -4.13 -4.70
C LYS A 183 -12.21 -4.60 -3.35
N ALA A 184 -13.14 -5.03 -2.48
CA ALA A 184 -12.80 -5.51 -1.16
C ALA A 184 -13.49 -6.84 -0.83
N VAL A 185 -12.82 -7.64 0.00
CA VAL A 185 -13.43 -8.72 0.74
C VAL A 185 -13.32 -8.38 2.23
N ARG A 186 -14.47 -8.12 2.85
CA ARG A 186 -14.58 -7.85 4.27
C ARG A 186 -14.94 -9.12 5.02
N PHE A 187 -14.17 -9.52 6.00
CA PHE A 187 -14.45 -10.64 6.90
C PHE A 187 -14.56 -10.21 8.37
N GLY A 188 -14.14 -8.99 8.70
CA GLY A 188 -14.34 -8.35 10.00
C GLY A 188 -15.71 -7.67 10.15
N LEU A 189 -15.94 -6.97 11.27
CA LEU A 189 -17.24 -6.34 11.59
C LEU A 189 -17.33 -4.86 11.20
N GLY A 190 -16.22 -4.12 11.11
CA GLY A 190 -16.25 -2.68 10.86
C GLY A 190 -16.79 -2.32 9.49
N ASN A 191 -17.50 -1.19 9.36
CA ASN A 191 -17.94 -0.64 8.08
C ASN A 191 -16.94 0.37 7.50
N ALA A 192 -15.74 0.44 8.08
CA ALA A 192 -14.54 1.08 7.55
C ALA A 192 -13.34 0.20 7.82
N TRP A 193 -12.42 0.15 6.86
CA TRP A 193 -11.17 -0.60 7.00
C TRP A 193 -10.29 0.08 8.06
N PRO A 194 -9.78 -0.65 9.07
CA PRO A 194 -9.14 -0.05 10.23
C PRO A 194 -7.67 0.30 9.97
N LEU A 195 -7.38 0.99 8.86
CA LEU A 195 -6.04 1.50 8.59
C LEU A 195 -5.62 2.48 9.69
N SER A 196 -4.66 2.06 10.52
CA SER A 196 -4.20 2.84 11.67
C SER A 196 -3.65 4.20 11.26
N GLN A 197 -3.96 5.23 12.04
CA GLN A 197 -3.37 6.56 11.90
C GLN A 197 -1.99 6.67 12.54
N THR A 198 -1.70 5.77 13.47
CA THR A 198 -0.57 5.91 14.37
C THR A 198 0.54 4.92 14.06
N SER A 199 0.18 3.65 13.88
CA SER A 199 1.17 2.57 13.77
C SER A 199 0.66 1.42 12.90
N PRO A 200 0.38 1.64 11.60
CA PRO A 200 0.01 0.56 10.70
C PRO A 200 1.20 -0.37 10.42
N ALA A 201 0.92 -1.66 10.18
CA ALA A 201 1.77 -2.52 9.38
C ALA A 201 1.03 -2.78 8.08
N PHE A 202 1.47 -2.14 7.03
CA PHE A 202 0.81 -2.10 5.73
C PHE A 202 1.61 -2.91 4.72
N PHE A 203 0.94 -3.70 3.87
CA PHE A 203 1.62 -4.52 2.88
C PHE A 203 0.82 -4.69 1.60
N ILE A 204 1.53 -4.97 0.53
CA ILE A 204 0.99 -5.40 -0.74
C ILE A 204 1.39 -6.85 -1.00
N PHE A 205 0.50 -7.62 -1.59
CA PHE A 205 0.75 -9.02 -1.89
C PHE A 205 0.05 -9.45 -3.18
N GLN A 206 0.55 -10.51 -3.79
CA GLN A 206 -0.01 -11.09 -5.00
C GLN A 206 -0.47 -12.51 -4.73
N THR A 207 -1.77 -12.79 -4.94
CA THR A 207 -2.24 -14.17 -4.81
C THR A 207 -1.78 -15.01 -6.01
N LYS A 208 -1.34 -16.25 -5.72
CA LYS A 208 -0.84 -17.20 -6.72
C LYS A 208 -1.86 -18.34 -6.90
N ASN A 209 -2.15 -18.69 -8.13
CA ASN A 209 -3.08 -19.77 -8.50
C ASN A 209 -4.54 -19.57 -8.03
N THR A 210 -4.89 -18.36 -7.58
CA THR A 210 -6.25 -18.00 -7.14
C THR A 210 -6.41 -16.49 -7.26
N THR A 211 -7.64 -15.99 -7.30
CA THR A 211 -7.89 -14.56 -7.22
C THR A 211 -7.91 -14.09 -5.76
N PRO A 212 -7.61 -12.81 -5.47
CA PRO A 212 -7.71 -12.27 -4.12
C PRO A 212 -9.10 -12.46 -3.51
N GLU A 213 -10.15 -12.32 -4.31
CA GLU A 213 -11.53 -12.52 -3.87
C GLU A 213 -11.79 -13.97 -3.47
N ALA A 214 -11.44 -14.93 -4.32
CA ALA A 214 -11.65 -16.35 -4.03
C ALA A 214 -10.84 -16.80 -2.81
N PHE A 215 -9.59 -16.32 -2.69
CA PHE A 215 -8.71 -16.60 -1.57
C PHE A 215 -9.30 -16.08 -0.24
N ALA A 216 -9.74 -14.82 -0.21
CA ALA A 216 -10.24 -14.20 1.01
C ALA A 216 -11.66 -14.64 1.41
N LYS A 217 -12.46 -15.14 0.46
CA LYS A 217 -13.76 -15.75 0.72
C LYS A 217 -13.68 -17.21 1.17
N ASN A 218 -12.54 -17.88 0.98
CA ASN A 218 -12.37 -19.25 1.46
C ASN A 218 -12.18 -19.25 2.98
N VAL A 219 -13.14 -19.87 3.69
CA VAL A 219 -13.16 -19.96 5.16
C VAL A 219 -11.96 -20.71 5.74
N ASP A 220 -11.34 -21.61 4.97
CA ASP A 220 -10.14 -22.35 5.39
C ASP A 220 -8.91 -21.44 5.53
N ASN A 221 -8.92 -20.28 4.89
CA ASN A 221 -7.88 -19.27 5.01
C ASN A 221 -8.11 -18.28 6.16
N ILE A 222 -9.25 -18.38 6.85
CA ILE A 222 -9.58 -17.52 7.99
C ILE A 222 -9.16 -18.22 9.29
N VAL A 223 -8.32 -17.53 10.04
CA VAL A 223 -7.84 -18.00 11.34
C VAL A 223 -8.10 -16.97 12.42
N TYR A 224 -7.80 -17.30 13.66
CA TYR A 224 -8.03 -16.44 14.82
C TYR A 224 -6.78 -16.40 15.69
N ALA A 225 -6.47 -15.23 16.24
CA ALA A 225 -5.33 -15.08 17.13
C ALA A 225 -5.44 -16.02 18.36
N PRO A 226 -4.34 -16.53 18.88
CA PRO A 226 -4.31 -17.44 20.03
C PRO A 226 -5.14 -16.90 21.20
N GLY A 227 -6.01 -17.74 21.76
CA GLY A 227 -6.87 -17.39 22.90
C GLY A 227 -8.03 -16.45 22.58
N LYS A 228 -8.24 -16.05 21.33
CA LYS A 228 -9.38 -15.22 20.91
C LYS A 228 -10.59 -16.06 20.51
N ALA A 229 -11.79 -15.53 20.78
CA ALA A 229 -13.03 -16.15 20.34
C ALA A 229 -13.12 -16.18 18.81
N LYS A 230 -13.68 -17.27 18.26
CA LYS A 230 -13.88 -17.44 16.81
C LYS A 230 -15.08 -16.61 16.33
N THR A 231 -14.92 -15.30 16.31
CA THR A 231 -15.92 -14.32 15.87
C THR A 231 -15.35 -13.39 14.80
N PRO A 232 -16.18 -12.78 13.95
CA PRO A 232 -15.69 -11.93 12.87
C PRO A 232 -14.74 -10.79 13.32
N VAL A 233 -14.91 -10.27 14.54
CA VAL A 233 -14.02 -9.21 15.08
C VAL A 233 -12.58 -9.67 15.28
N ASN A 234 -12.37 -10.96 15.45
CA ASN A 234 -11.04 -11.58 15.65
C ASN A 234 -10.54 -12.35 14.43
N ALA A 235 -11.32 -12.34 13.35
CA ALA A 235 -10.97 -13.05 12.13
C ALA A 235 -9.81 -12.37 11.41
N VAL A 236 -8.81 -13.14 11.00
CA VAL A 236 -7.71 -12.68 10.15
C VAL A 236 -7.53 -13.66 8.99
N LEU A 237 -7.13 -13.13 7.86
CA LEU A 237 -6.80 -13.92 6.68
C LEU A 237 -5.33 -14.35 6.75
N LYS A 238 -5.09 -15.64 6.62
CA LYS A 238 -3.75 -16.26 6.62
C LYS A 238 -3.10 -16.06 5.26
N VAL A 239 -2.37 -14.97 5.06
CA VAL A 239 -1.66 -14.68 3.80
C VAL A 239 -0.28 -15.30 3.84
N PRO A 240 0.10 -16.17 2.88
CA PRO A 240 1.48 -16.70 2.79
C PRO A 240 2.51 -15.57 2.69
N THR A 241 3.58 -15.63 3.47
CA THR A 241 4.65 -14.63 3.45
C THR A 241 5.28 -14.49 2.06
N GLU A 242 5.44 -15.60 1.35
CA GLU A 242 6.00 -15.64 -0.02
C GLU A 242 5.14 -14.94 -1.08
N TRP A 243 3.91 -14.52 -0.75
CA TRP A 243 3.05 -13.73 -1.61
C TRP A 243 3.20 -12.23 -1.37
N VAL A 244 3.83 -11.84 -0.26
CA VAL A 244 4.07 -10.43 0.06
C VAL A 244 5.14 -9.88 -0.89
N LEU A 245 4.83 -8.78 -1.55
CA LEU A 245 5.74 -8.10 -2.48
C LEU A 245 6.54 -7.02 -1.73
N ASP A 246 5.88 -6.30 -0.83
CA ASP A 246 6.51 -5.26 0.00
C ASP A 246 5.66 -4.98 1.24
N GLY A 247 6.31 -4.53 2.31
CA GLY A 247 5.67 -4.18 3.58
C GLY A 247 6.35 -3.01 4.27
N VAL A 248 5.60 -2.30 5.09
CA VAL A 248 6.13 -1.22 5.93
C VAL A 248 5.56 -1.30 7.34
N GLU A 249 6.45 -1.40 8.32
CA GLU A 249 6.12 -1.36 9.75
C GLU A 249 6.28 0.06 10.28
N VAL A 250 5.19 0.62 10.80
CA VAL A 250 5.18 1.99 11.33
C VAL A 250 4.95 1.96 12.84
N TYR A 251 5.74 2.71 13.58
CA TYR A 251 5.55 2.95 15.01
C TYR A 251 5.20 4.42 15.27
N GLN A 252 4.29 4.63 16.22
CA GLN A 252 4.00 5.97 16.72
C GLN A 252 5.14 6.47 17.60
N ASP A 253 5.58 7.71 17.40
CA ASP A 253 6.67 8.37 18.13
C ASP A 253 6.56 8.26 19.65
N THR A 254 5.37 8.45 20.20
CA THR A 254 5.10 8.41 21.66
C THR A 254 5.02 6.98 22.21
N ASN A 255 4.98 5.95 21.37
CA ASN A 255 4.74 4.57 21.77
C ASN A 255 5.81 3.58 21.30
N VAL A 256 6.96 4.06 20.84
CA VAL A 256 8.05 3.19 20.33
C VAL A 256 8.40 2.09 21.33
N GLY A 257 8.58 2.45 22.62
CA GLY A 257 8.99 1.51 23.66
C GLY A 257 7.96 0.43 24.03
N THR A 258 6.70 0.60 23.63
CA THR A 258 5.62 -0.38 23.86
C THR A 258 5.17 -1.10 22.59
N SER A 259 5.64 -0.64 21.45
CA SER A 259 5.32 -1.22 20.14
C SER A 259 6.04 -2.54 19.94
N LYS A 260 5.40 -3.45 19.21
CA LYS A 260 5.95 -4.76 18.83
C LYS A 260 5.86 -4.93 17.31
N LYS A 261 6.88 -5.57 16.76
CA LYS A 261 6.93 -5.95 15.34
C LYS A 261 5.76 -6.89 15.00
N ARG A 262 5.27 -6.75 13.78
CA ARG A 262 4.25 -7.65 13.22
C ARG A 262 4.75 -8.36 11.97
N PHE A 263 5.68 -7.78 11.21
CA PHE A 263 6.38 -8.51 10.16
C PHE A 263 7.52 -9.36 10.72
N GLY A 264 7.78 -10.49 10.08
CA GLY A 264 9.06 -11.19 10.19
C GLY A 264 10.15 -10.43 9.43
N ASP A 265 11.39 -10.72 9.77
CA ASP A 265 12.56 -10.03 9.21
C ASP A 265 12.75 -10.29 7.70
N ASP A 266 12.09 -11.31 7.16
CA ASP A 266 12.05 -11.66 5.75
C ASP A 266 11.17 -10.71 4.92
N VAL A 267 10.19 -10.04 5.55
CA VAL A 267 9.34 -9.02 4.91
C VAL A 267 9.81 -7.61 5.28
N ASP A 268 10.01 -7.36 6.58
CA ASP A 268 10.47 -6.06 7.07
C ASP A 268 11.22 -6.23 8.40
N ALA A 269 12.54 -6.13 8.38
CA ALA A 269 13.39 -6.29 9.58
C ALA A 269 13.36 -5.05 10.49
N GLY A 270 12.80 -3.92 10.04
CA GLY A 270 12.82 -2.65 10.76
C GLY A 270 11.43 -2.08 11.09
N TYR A 271 11.42 -0.82 11.40
CA TYR A 271 10.23 0.01 11.51
C TYR A 271 10.60 1.48 11.29
N VAL A 272 9.65 2.25 10.78
CA VAL A 272 9.78 3.71 10.69
C VAL A 272 8.90 4.37 11.76
N VAL A 273 9.40 5.46 12.33
CA VAL A 273 8.66 6.24 13.35
C VAL A 273 7.92 7.39 12.68
N GLN A 274 6.66 7.60 13.05
CA GLN A 274 5.88 8.76 12.58
C GLN A 274 5.14 9.47 13.70
N THR A 275 4.91 10.78 13.49
CA THR A 275 4.09 11.65 14.33
C THR A 275 2.69 11.78 13.74
N TYR A 276 1.65 11.42 14.48
CA TYR A 276 0.28 11.44 13.96
C TYR A 276 -0.41 12.81 14.13
N ARG A 277 -1.48 13.06 13.36
CA ARG A 277 -2.27 14.31 13.35
C ARG A 277 -1.50 15.54 12.85
N THR A 278 -0.48 15.35 12.05
CA THR A 278 0.41 16.42 11.59
C THR A 278 0.36 16.67 10.09
N GLY A 279 -0.22 15.73 9.34
CA GLY A 279 -0.13 15.70 7.88
C GLY A 279 1.21 15.13 7.38
N HIS A 280 2.02 14.58 8.29
CA HIS A 280 3.24 13.88 7.93
C HIS A 280 2.92 12.56 7.23
N THR A 281 3.88 12.04 6.50
CA THR A 281 3.78 10.78 5.77
C THR A 281 5.02 9.94 6.01
N VAL A 282 4.91 8.64 5.77
CA VAL A 282 6.06 7.74 5.69
C VAL A 282 6.47 7.66 4.22
N TYR A 283 7.71 7.99 3.92
CA TYR A 283 8.23 8.14 2.57
C TYR A 283 9.53 7.35 2.39
N ARG A 284 9.67 6.65 1.26
CA ARG A 284 10.81 5.78 1.00
C ARG A 284 12.06 6.60 0.64
N ASN A 285 13.20 6.24 1.21
CA ASN A 285 14.51 6.85 0.96
C ASN A 285 14.98 6.59 -0.47
N VAL A 286 15.67 7.54 -1.07
CA VAL A 286 16.28 7.38 -2.39
C VAL A 286 17.57 6.58 -2.25
N ASP A 287 17.75 5.55 -3.09
CA ASP A 287 19.07 4.95 -3.33
C ASP A 287 19.89 5.89 -4.21
N ALA A 288 20.75 6.68 -3.55
CA ALA A 288 21.56 7.69 -4.23
C ALA A 288 22.51 7.09 -5.28
N ASP A 289 23.10 5.93 -4.99
CA ASP A 289 24.10 5.32 -5.85
C ASP A 289 23.45 4.67 -7.08
N ALA A 290 22.35 3.95 -6.89
CA ALA A 290 21.58 3.39 -7.99
C ALA A 290 20.98 4.50 -8.86
N THR A 291 20.41 5.54 -8.25
CA THR A 291 19.82 6.69 -8.96
C THR A 291 20.86 7.42 -9.82
N LYS A 292 22.05 7.67 -9.30
CA LYS A 292 23.13 8.33 -10.05
C LYS A 292 23.64 7.53 -11.25
N LYS A 293 23.56 6.19 -11.17
CA LYS A 293 24.01 5.30 -12.25
C LYS A 293 23.05 5.21 -13.43
N ILE A 294 21.81 5.69 -13.29
CA ILE A 294 20.84 5.66 -14.38
C ILE A 294 21.29 6.62 -15.48
N ALA A 295 21.47 6.08 -16.68
CA ALA A 295 21.79 6.88 -17.86
C ALA A 295 20.73 7.97 -18.10
N GLY A 296 21.19 9.21 -18.28
CA GLY A 296 20.34 10.38 -18.50
C GLY A 296 19.86 11.08 -17.23
N ASN A 297 20.39 10.74 -16.06
CA ASN A 297 20.17 11.46 -14.80
C ASN A 297 21.21 12.59 -14.57
N GLU A 298 22.27 12.63 -15.35
CA GLU A 298 23.32 13.64 -15.22
C GLU A 298 22.73 15.05 -15.29
N GLY A 299 23.00 15.86 -14.27
CA GLY A 299 22.52 17.25 -14.18
C GLY A 299 21.05 17.42 -13.86
N LYS A 300 20.29 16.34 -13.61
CA LYS A 300 18.87 16.39 -13.30
C LYS A 300 18.54 16.17 -11.82
N LEU A 301 19.49 15.71 -11.03
CA LEU A 301 19.29 15.46 -9.62
C LEU A 301 19.31 16.77 -8.83
N VAL A 302 18.27 16.99 -8.06
CA VAL A 302 18.13 18.14 -7.17
C VAL A 302 18.48 17.69 -5.77
N TYR A 303 19.40 18.39 -5.15
CA TYR A 303 19.80 18.18 -3.77
C TYR A 303 19.16 19.25 -2.87
N ASN A 304 19.38 19.19 -1.57
CA ASN A 304 18.76 20.07 -0.56
C ASN A 304 17.34 19.64 -0.16
N TYR A 305 17.10 18.34 -0.10
CA TYR A 305 15.86 17.82 0.45
C TYR A 305 15.68 18.25 1.92
N THR A 306 14.53 18.89 2.24
CA THR A 306 14.27 19.48 3.56
C THR A 306 12.99 18.98 4.23
N LEU A 307 12.25 18.10 3.55
CA LEU A 307 10.94 17.64 4.04
C LEU A 307 11.03 16.43 4.97
N GLY A 308 12.22 15.89 5.17
CA GLY A 308 12.49 14.74 6.04
C GLY A 308 13.99 14.44 6.12
N LYS A 309 14.33 13.28 6.66
CA LYS A 309 15.73 12.85 6.86
C LYS A 309 16.12 11.75 5.87
N ASP A 310 15.97 12.02 4.57
CA ASP A 310 16.50 11.13 3.53
C ASP A 310 18.03 11.21 3.51
N PRO A 311 18.76 10.08 3.73
CA PRO A 311 20.22 10.07 3.74
C PRO A 311 20.86 10.48 2.41
N SER A 312 20.13 10.33 1.29
CA SER A 312 20.60 10.69 -0.04
C SER A 312 20.70 12.20 -0.25
N HIS A 313 19.96 12.98 0.53
CA HIS A 313 19.74 14.42 0.32
C HIS A 313 19.11 14.77 -1.04
N ILE A 314 18.66 13.80 -1.81
CA ILE A 314 18.02 14.01 -3.12
C ILE A 314 16.54 14.34 -2.91
N ASP A 315 16.10 15.45 -3.47
CA ASP A 315 14.69 15.77 -3.63
C ASP A 315 14.16 15.00 -4.84
N ALA A 316 13.51 13.87 -4.58
CA ALA A 316 13.02 12.97 -5.60
C ALA A 316 11.97 13.65 -6.50
N GLU A 317 11.02 14.37 -5.93
CA GLU A 317 9.98 15.05 -6.71
C GLU A 317 10.55 16.18 -7.57
N ALA A 318 11.43 16.99 -7.02
CA ALA A 318 12.09 18.04 -7.80
C ALA A 318 12.97 17.43 -8.91
N SER A 319 13.68 16.34 -8.63
CA SER A 319 14.50 15.63 -9.62
C SER A 319 13.64 15.02 -10.73
N MET A 320 12.52 14.37 -10.40
CA MET A 320 11.57 13.83 -11.39
C MET A 320 10.97 14.92 -12.27
N LYS A 321 10.69 16.11 -11.75
CA LYS A 321 10.25 17.28 -12.54
C LYS A 321 11.32 17.72 -13.54
N GLN A 322 12.60 17.46 -13.27
CA GLN A 322 13.72 17.68 -14.20
C GLN A 322 13.89 16.51 -15.20
N GLY A 323 13.04 15.48 -15.09
CA GLY A 323 13.11 14.28 -15.92
C GLY A 323 14.14 13.24 -15.44
N ALA A 324 14.53 13.29 -14.17
CA ALA A 324 15.31 12.22 -13.56
C ALA A 324 14.44 10.99 -13.28
N LYS A 325 15.07 9.83 -13.32
CA LYS A 325 14.50 8.54 -12.88
C LYS A 325 15.05 8.23 -11.50
N ILE A 326 14.19 7.86 -10.57
CA ILE A 326 14.59 7.62 -9.18
C ILE A 326 14.56 6.13 -8.89
N VAL A 327 15.57 5.64 -8.21
CA VAL A 327 15.58 4.33 -7.55
C VAL A 327 15.44 4.56 -6.05
N TYR A 328 14.50 3.89 -5.42
CA TYR A 328 14.30 3.94 -3.98
C TYR A 328 14.98 2.75 -3.30
N MET A 329 15.37 2.93 -2.04
CA MET A 329 15.94 1.86 -1.23
C MET A 329 14.91 0.76 -1.00
N ASP A 330 15.35 -0.50 -1.07
CA ASP A 330 14.52 -1.67 -0.83
C ASP A 330 15.40 -2.78 -0.23
N THR A 331 15.54 -2.73 1.10
CA THR A 331 16.39 -3.64 1.86
C THR A 331 15.59 -4.57 2.77
N ASN A 332 14.26 -4.61 2.62
CA ASN A 332 13.35 -5.27 3.54
C ASN A 332 13.55 -4.80 4.99
N ASN A 333 13.78 -3.51 5.18
CA ASN A 333 14.01 -2.92 6.48
C ASN A 333 13.53 -1.47 6.53
N SER A 334 12.34 -1.26 7.07
CA SER A 334 11.72 0.06 7.14
C SER A 334 12.57 1.11 7.87
N SER A 335 13.47 0.69 8.78
CA SER A 335 14.39 1.63 9.46
C SER A 335 15.45 2.21 8.52
N ASN A 336 15.80 1.47 7.47
CA ASN A 336 16.75 1.90 6.44
C ASN A 336 16.03 2.54 5.26
N ASP A 337 14.89 1.97 4.90
CA ASP A 337 14.22 2.25 3.63
C ASP A 337 13.29 3.44 3.70
N PHE A 338 12.84 3.85 4.89
CA PHE A 338 11.85 4.91 5.05
C PHE A 338 12.28 5.99 6.04
N HIS A 339 11.68 7.17 5.89
CA HIS A 339 11.73 8.25 6.86
C HIS A 339 10.35 8.91 7.01
N GLU A 340 10.16 9.65 8.10
CA GLU A 340 9.03 10.55 8.25
C GLU A 340 9.28 11.81 7.40
N ARG A 341 8.30 12.14 6.54
CA ARG A 341 8.28 13.35 5.72
C ARG A 341 7.18 14.28 6.22
N THR A 342 7.45 15.58 6.29
CA THR A 342 6.57 16.59 6.89
C THR A 342 5.29 16.86 6.11
N GLN A 343 5.19 16.37 4.88
CA GLN A 343 3.97 16.43 4.06
C GLN A 343 3.98 15.35 2.99
N SER A 344 2.81 14.98 2.47
CA SER A 344 2.69 14.07 1.33
C SER A 344 3.38 14.63 0.07
N SER A 345 3.92 13.73 -0.75
CA SER A 345 4.50 14.08 -2.07
C SER A 345 3.45 14.54 -3.08
N LEU A 346 2.18 14.41 -2.76
CA LEU A 346 1.06 14.86 -3.59
C LEU A 346 0.68 16.34 -3.38
N LYS A 347 1.43 17.07 -2.55
CA LYS A 347 1.23 18.50 -2.25
C LYS A 347 2.16 19.40 -3.03
#